data_766a28a378854e16ff80da8199e91c32
#
_entry.id   766a28a378854e16ff80da8199e91c32
#
_cell.length_a   1.000
_cell.length_b   1.000
_cell.length_c   1.000
_cell.angle_alpha   90.00
_cell.angle_beta   90.00
_cell.angle_gamma   90.00
#
_symmetry.space_group_name_H-M   'P 1'
#
loop_
_entity.id
_entity.type
_entity.pdbx_description
1 polymer ?
#
loop_
_entity_poly.entity_id
_entity_poly.type
_entity_poly.pdbx_seq_one_letter_code
_entity_poly.pdbx_strand_id
1 'polypeptide(L)'
;MPRNTMVYEILGPMFFAETNDYLAFTHEKHKNVLILRMRDVPAMDITGLESLEEAYKTCQKKGIHLLLFHVNEQPRHVMEKAGFVEKLGEENFCENIDVALAKAATFDN
;
A
#
# COMPACT_ATOMS: atom_id res chain seq x y z
N MET A 1 -15.71 0.81 -9.04
CA MET A 1 -14.79 0.87 -7.90
C MET A 1 -15.58 1.08 -6.62
N PRO A 2 -15.25 0.36 -5.55
CA PRO A 2 -15.97 0.55 -4.27
C PRO A 2 -15.84 1.99 -3.76
N ARG A 3 -16.90 2.49 -3.15
CA ARG A 3 -16.95 3.87 -2.64
C ARG A 3 -15.95 4.13 -1.52
N ASN A 4 -15.62 3.10 -0.79
CA ASN A 4 -14.75 3.19 0.38
C ASN A 4 -13.26 3.11 0.02
N THR A 5 -12.94 3.06 -1.27
CA THR A 5 -11.59 2.72 -1.73
C THR A 5 -10.93 3.90 -2.43
N MET A 6 -9.67 4.15 -2.04
CA MET A 6 -8.80 5.09 -2.74
C MET A 6 -7.69 4.29 -3.41
N VAL A 7 -7.44 4.55 -4.67
CA VAL A 7 -6.32 3.96 -5.41
C VAL A 7 -5.28 5.04 -5.65
N TYR A 8 -4.07 4.81 -5.23
CA TYR A 8 -2.99 5.78 -5.36
C TYR A 8 -1.80 5.13 -6.04
N GLU A 9 -1.26 5.81 -7.03
CA GLU A 9 -0.10 5.30 -7.78
C GLU A 9 1.17 5.96 -7.28
N ILE A 10 2.17 5.15 -6.96
CA ILE A 10 3.47 5.64 -6.55
C ILE A 10 4.37 5.61 -7.77
N LEU A 11 5.00 6.75 -8.07
CA LEU A 11 5.85 6.89 -9.24
C LEU A 11 7.31 7.00 -8.81
N GLY A 12 8.17 6.27 -9.52
CA GLY A 12 9.60 6.34 -9.32
C GLY A 12 10.10 5.59 -8.09
N PRO A 13 11.40 5.62 -7.85
CA PRO A 13 11.99 4.89 -6.72
C PRO A 13 11.54 5.43 -5.37
N MET A 14 11.31 4.53 -4.43
CA MET A 14 11.03 4.90 -3.06
C MET A 14 12.32 4.89 -2.26
N PHE A 15 13.15 5.90 -2.48
CA PHE A 15 14.44 5.97 -1.79
C PHE A 15 14.42 6.83 -0.55
N PHE A 16 13.57 7.81 -0.49
CA PHE A 16 13.34 8.55 0.73
C PHE A 16 12.00 9.24 0.63
N ALA A 17 11.70 9.89 1.65
CA ALA A 17 10.37 10.15 2.14
C ALA A 17 9.51 11.12 1.34
N GLU A 18 9.74 11.29 0.08
CA GLU A 18 8.85 12.07 -0.77
C GLU A 18 7.53 11.35 -1.04
N THR A 19 7.25 10.35 -0.23
CA THR A 19 6.12 9.48 -0.42
C THR A 19 4.97 9.80 0.52
N ASN A 20 5.06 10.92 1.23
CA ASN A 20 4.07 11.25 2.24
C ASN A 20 2.72 11.70 1.69
N ASP A 21 2.64 11.98 0.40
CA ASP A 21 1.42 12.52 -0.20
C ASP A 21 0.23 11.56 -0.06
N TYR A 22 0.48 10.26 -0.16
CA TYR A 22 -0.62 9.30 -0.05
C TYR A 22 -1.16 9.20 1.38
N LEU A 23 -0.40 9.67 2.36
CA LEU A 23 -0.90 9.69 3.73
C LEU A 23 -2.05 10.68 3.91
N ALA A 24 -2.15 11.67 3.05
CA ALA A 24 -3.26 12.61 3.09
C ALA A 24 -4.61 11.91 2.91
N PHE A 25 -4.63 10.78 2.21
CA PHE A 25 -5.87 10.02 2.00
C PHE A 25 -6.43 9.45 3.29
N THR A 26 -5.59 9.30 4.30
CA THR A 26 -6.05 8.76 5.58
C THR A 26 -6.97 9.73 6.30
N HIS A 27 -7.03 10.98 5.85
CA HIS A 27 -7.95 11.98 6.41
C HIS A 27 -9.29 12.00 5.71
N GLU A 28 -9.44 11.26 4.61
CA GLU A 28 -10.70 11.17 3.90
C GLU A 28 -11.72 10.40 4.73
N LYS A 29 -12.86 11.02 4.97
CA LYS A 29 -13.95 10.34 5.65
C LYS A 29 -14.57 9.32 4.72
N HIS A 30 -15.05 8.23 5.28
CA HIS A 30 -15.73 7.15 4.54
C HIS A 30 -14.80 6.30 3.67
N LYS A 31 -13.50 6.54 3.73
CA LYS A 31 -12.52 5.70 3.03
C LYS A 31 -11.89 4.75 4.03
N ASN A 32 -12.02 3.46 3.79
CA ASN A 32 -11.43 2.46 4.67
C ASN A 32 -10.53 1.47 3.94
N VAL A 33 -10.28 1.68 2.66
CA VAL A 33 -9.31 0.87 1.90
C VAL A 33 -8.41 1.79 1.09
N LEU A 34 -7.11 1.61 1.23
CA LEU A 34 -6.11 2.29 0.44
C LEU A 34 -5.37 1.25 -0.40
N ILE A 35 -5.41 1.41 -1.70
CA ILE A 35 -4.70 0.54 -2.64
C ILE A 35 -3.54 1.32 -3.22
N LEU A 36 -2.33 0.81 -3.05
CA LEU A 36 -1.13 1.43 -3.62
C LEU A 36 -0.68 0.62 -4.82
N ARG A 37 -0.61 1.29 -5.97
CA ARG A 37 -0.05 0.71 -7.17
C ARG A 37 1.45 0.96 -7.17
N MET A 38 2.21 -0.11 -7.20
CA MET A 38 3.67 -0.04 -7.07
C MET A 38 4.40 -0.44 -8.34
N ARG A 39 3.68 -0.54 -9.45
CA ARG A 39 4.25 -0.95 -10.72
C ARG A 39 5.46 -0.11 -11.13
N ASP A 40 5.40 1.18 -10.88
CA ASP A 40 6.44 2.12 -11.30
C ASP A 40 7.46 2.41 -10.21
N VAL A 41 7.52 1.54 -9.20
CA VAL A 41 8.55 1.57 -8.16
C VAL A 41 9.53 0.44 -8.43
N PRO A 42 10.61 0.69 -9.18
CA PRO A 42 11.55 -0.38 -9.54
C PRO A 42 12.46 -0.79 -8.40
N ALA A 43 12.67 0.09 -7.44
CA ALA A 43 13.60 -0.14 -6.34
C ALA A 43 13.17 0.62 -5.10
N MET A 44 13.56 0.10 -3.94
CA MET A 44 13.23 0.66 -2.64
C MET A 44 14.43 0.49 -1.72
N ASP A 45 14.75 1.52 -0.94
CA ASP A 45 15.77 1.41 0.10
C ASP A 45 15.09 1.37 1.48
N ILE A 46 15.92 1.34 2.52
CA ILE A 46 15.42 1.27 3.89
C ILE A 46 14.51 2.45 4.23
N THR A 47 14.86 3.65 3.77
CA THR A 47 14.05 4.84 4.05
C THR A 47 12.68 4.74 3.37
N GLY A 48 12.67 4.24 2.13
CA GLY A 48 11.41 4.00 1.42
C GLY A 48 10.56 2.96 2.14
N LEU A 49 11.19 1.90 2.61
CA LEU A 49 10.49 0.88 3.39
C LEU A 49 9.90 1.47 4.67
N GLU A 50 10.68 2.28 5.38
CA GLU A 50 10.19 2.91 6.60
C GLU A 50 8.99 3.81 6.33
N SER A 51 8.99 4.54 5.21
CA SER A 51 7.85 5.35 4.80
C SER A 51 6.60 4.49 4.58
N LEU A 52 6.78 3.34 3.95
CA LEU A 52 5.69 2.41 3.72
C LEU A 52 5.17 1.83 5.03
N GLU A 53 6.07 1.50 5.94
CA GLU A 53 5.69 1.00 7.26
C GLU A 53 4.92 2.04 8.07
N GLU A 54 5.32 3.31 7.96
CA GLU A 54 4.59 4.40 8.62
C GLU A 54 3.19 4.57 8.03
N ALA A 55 3.08 4.44 6.72
CA ALA A 55 1.77 4.48 6.07
C ALA A 55 0.87 3.36 6.59
N TYR A 56 1.44 2.18 6.74
CA TYR A 56 0.70 1.04 7.28
C TYR A 56 0.22 1.28 8.70
N LYS A 57 1.11 1.80 9.56
CA LYS A 57 0.74 2.11 10.94
C LYS A 57 -0.38 3.14 10.99
N THR A 58 -0.30 4.16 10.16
CA THR A 58 -1.33 5.20 10.10
C THR A 58 -2.67 4.59 9.65
N CYS A 59 -2.62 3.73 8.65
CA CYS A 59 -3.82 3.04 8.19
C CYS A 59 -4.43 2.20 9.30
N GLN A 60 -3.62 1.47 10.04
CA GLN A 60 -4.12 0.66 11.14
C GLN A 60 -4.82 1.51 12.20
N LYS A 61 -4.23 2.64 12.57
CA LYS A 61 -4.82 3.53 13.57
C LYS A 61 -6.17 4.07 13.13
N LYS A 62 -6.36 4.24 11.82
CA LYS A 62 -7.59 4.83 11.28
C LYS A 62 -8.57 3.80 10.76
N GLY A 63 -8.28 2.52 10.94
CA GLY A 63 -9.15 1.46 10.47
C GLY A 63 -9.16 1.31 8.96
N ILE A 64 -8.07 1.70 8.29
CA ILE A 64 -7.95 1.63 6.85
C ILE A 64 -7.18 0.35 6.48
N HIS A 65 -7.73 -0.43 5.56
CA HIS A 65 -7.06 -1.61 5.04
C HIS A 65 -6.10 -1.21 3.92
N LEU A 66 -4.85 -1.62 4.02
CA LEU A 66 -3.84 -1.31 3.01
C LEU A 66 -3.64 -2.51 2.10
N LEU A 67 -3.77 -2.29 0.81
CA LEU A 67 -3.51 -3.30 -0.21
C LEU A 67 -2.44 -2.78 -1.15
N LEU A 68 -1.55 -3.66 -1.59
CA LEU A 68 -0.51 -3.33 -2.57
C LEU A 68 -0.72 -4.19 -3.80
N PHE A 69 -0.42 -3.65 -5.00
CA PHE A 69 -0.43 -4.46 -6.19
C PHE A 69 0.69 -4.05 -7.15
N HIS A 70 1.06 -4.98 -8.02
CA HIS A 70 2.19 -4.83 -8.94
C HIS A 70 3.50 -4.50 -8.22
N VAL A 71 3.78 -5.22 -7.14
CA VAL A 71 5.02 -5.04 -6.40
C VAL A 71 6.15 -5.72 -7.18
N ASN A 72 7.14 -4.94 -7.58
CA ASN A 72 8.29 -5.44 -8.33
C ASN A 72 9.22 -6.26 -7.44
N GLU A 73 10.10 -7.01 -8.08
CA GLU A 73 10.94 -7.99 -7.39
C GLU A 73 11.83 -7.38 -6.31
N GLN A 74 12.51 -6.28 -6.61
CA GLN A 74 13.43 -5.68 -5.65
C GLN A 74 12.70 -5.11 -4.44
N PRO A 75 11.64 -4.29 -4.60
CA PRO A 75 10.86 -3.86 -3.45
C PRO A 75 10.29 -5.03 -2.65
N ARG A 76 9.80 -6.07 -3.33
CA ARG A 76 9.28 -7.25 -2.66
C ARG A 76 10.33 -7.91 -1.79
N HIS A 77 11.55 -8.04 -2.31
CA HIS A 77 12.66 -8.64 -1.59
C HIS A 77 12.99 -7.84 -0.32
N VAL A 78 13.02 -6.52 -0.44
CA VAL A 78 13.27 -5.65 0.71
C VAL A 78 12.20 -5.84 1.77
N MET A 79 10.94 -5.88 1.34
CA MET A 79 9.82 -6.09 2.26
C MET A 79 9.88 -7.45 2.95
N GLU A 80 10.23 -8.48 2.19
CA GLU A 80 10.34 -9.84 2.75
C GLU A 80 11.42 -9.91 3.82
N LYS A 81 12.57 -9.35 3.53
CA LYS A 81 13.69 -9.37 4.48
C LYS A 81 13.38 -8.61 5.75
N ALA A 82 12.61 -7.56 5.66
CA ALA A 82 12.24 -6.75 6.82
C ALA A 82 11.03 -7.28 7.59
N GLY A 83 10.42 -8.37 7.10
CA GLY A 83 9.23 -8.92 7.73
C GLY A 83 7.96 -8.16 7.43
N PHE A 84 8.00 -7.23 6.50
CA PHE A 84 6.82 -6.42 6.19
C PHE A 84 5.75 -7.23 5.44
N VAL A 85 6.15 -8.20 4.63
CA VAL A 85 5.18 -9.05 3.94
C VAL A 85 4.33 -9.82 4.95
N GLU A 86 4.96 -10.32 6.01
CA GLU A 86 4.22 -11.01 7.07
C GLU A 86 3.36 -10.04 7.87
N LYS A 87 3.88 -8.85 8.13
CA LYS A 87 3.18 -7.84 8.91
C LYS A 87 1.91 -7.38 8.20
N LEU A 88 2.02 -7.06 6.91
CA LEU A 88 0.87 -6.64 6.12
C LEU A 88 -0.07 -7.80 5.83
N GLY A 89 0.48 -8.96 5.57
CA GLY A 89 -0.24 -10.15 5.18
C GLY A 89 -0.08 -10.44 3.69
N GLU A 90 0.32 -11.66 3.38
CA GLU A 90 0.55 -12.09 2.00
C GLU A 90 -0.69 -11.87 1.14
N GLU A 91 -1.88 -12.08 1.72
CA GLU A 91 -3.15 -11.94 1.02
C GLU A 91 -3.45 -10.50 0.61
N ASN A 92 -2.72 -9.55 1.16
CA ASN A 92 -2.89 -8.13 0.83
C ASN A 92 -1.94 -7.65 -0.27
N PHE A 93 -1.15 -8.57 -0.82
CA PHE A 93 -0.33 -8.32 -2.00
C PHE A 93 -1.08 -8.89 -3.19
N CYS A 94 -1.64 -8.03 -4.02
CA CYS A 94 -2.50 -8.42 -5.12
C CYS A 94 -1.74 -8.42 -6.44
N GLU A 95 -2.12 -9.30 -7.35
CA GLU A 95 -1.44 -9.41 -8.63
C GLU A 95 -1.74 -8.24 -9.57
N ASN A 96 -2.97 -7.72 -9.49
CA ASN A 96 -3.41 -6.65 -10.38
C ASN A 96 -4.52 -5.86 -9.71
N ILE A 97 -4.97 -4.82 -10.41
CA ILE A 97 -6.00 -3.92 -9.88
C ILE A 97 -7.34 -4.63 -9.70
N ASP A 98 -7.67 -5.56 -10.58
CA ASP A 98 -8.96 -6.25 -10.48
C ASP A 98 -9.04 -7.09 -9.20
N VAL A 99 -7.96 -7.79 -8.86
CA VAL A 99 -7.88 -8.56 -7.63
C VAL A 99 -7.97 -7.62 -6.43
N ALA A 100 -7.26 -6.50 -6.49
CA ALA A 100 -7.26 -5.52 -5.40
C ALA A 100 -8.66 -4.92 -5.18
N LEU A 101 -9.35 -4.57 -6.26
CA LEU A 101 -10.69 -4.00 -6.17
C LEU A 101 -11.69 -5.02 -5.65
N ALA A 102 -11.58 -6.27 -6.09
CA ALA A 102 -12.45 -7.34 -5.60
C ALA A 102 -12.26 -7.53 -4.09
N LYS A 103 -11.01 -7.50 -3.63
CA LYS A 103 -10.72 -7.63 -2.21
C LYS A 103 -11.22 -6.41 -1.44
N ALA A 104 -11.04 -5.22 -1.99
CA ALA A 104 -11.52 -3.99 -1.35
C ALA A 104 -13.02 -4.03 -1.13
N ALA A 105 -13.76 -4.60 -2.08
CA ALA A 105 -15.21 -4.70 -1.97
C ALA A 105 -15.63 -5.56 -0.77
N THR A 106 -14.79 -6.49 -0.32
CA THR A 106 -15.12 -7.33 0.83
C THR A 106 -15.09 -6.55 2.14
N PHE A 107 -14.45 -5.38 2.15
CA PHE A 107 -14.39 -4.53 3.34
C PHE A 107 -15.48 -3.45 3.34
N ASP A 108 -16.29 -3.42 2.30
CA ASP A 108 -17.36 -2.42 2.18
C ASP A 108 -18.60 -2.94 2.91
N ASN A 109 -18.92 -2.31 4.01
CA ASN A 109 -20.10 -2.65 4.81
C ASN A 109 -21.06 -1.48 4.86
#